data_ef567e3eb8ca6ea9703996e8a27435a5
#
_entry.id   ef567e3eb8ca6ea9703996e8a27435a5
#
_cell.length_a   1.000
_cell.length_b   1.000
_cell.length_c   1.000
_cell.angle_alpha   90.00
_cell.angle_beta   90.00
_cell.angle_gamma   90.00
#
_symmetry.space_group_name_H-M   'P 1'
#
loop_
_entity.id
_entity.type
_entity.pdbx_description
1 polymer ?
#
loop_
_entity_poly.entity_id
_entity_poly.type
_entity_poly.pdbx_seq_one_letter_code
_entity_poly.pdbx_strand_id
1 'polypeptide(L)'
;MTIKIDGRLLVSTLAARFKEEFGGTLRVYNGRTRCDGSEKVSSLVSAVGEYTCRANKTVGSFEKDLKAQFGLSVQVASADDFVLALDEMTLAKLPEIPKNATKADMAALKSKYAK
;
A
#
# COMPACT_ATOMS: atom_id res chain seq x y z
N MET A 1 -11.51 2.31 -4.64
CA MET A 1 -11.36 2.58 -3.19
C MET A 1 -11.28 4.09 -2.96
N THR A 2 -12.05 4.57 -2.02
CA THR A 2 -12.00 5.98 -1.59
C THR A 2 -11.62 6.03 -0.12
N ILE A 3 -10.62 6.83 0.22
CA ILE A 3 -10.11 6.98 1.58
C ILE A 3 -10.25 8.43 2.00
N LYS A 4 -10.81 8.66 3.19
CA LYS A 4 -10.80 9.99 3.80
C LYS A 4 -9.62 10.08 4.77
N ILE A 5 -8.64 10.91 4.44
CA ILE A 5 -7.49 11.18 5.30
C ILE A 5 -7.90 12.34 6.21
N ASP A 6 -8.33 12.02 7.42
CA ASP A 6 -8.81 13.01 8.39
C ASP A 6 -8.24 12.71 9.78
N GLY A 7 -8.66 13.51 10.78
CA GLY A 7 -8.16 13.40 12.15
C GLY A 7 -8.60 12.15 12.89
N ARG A 8 -9.50 11.34 12.32
CA ARG A 8 -10.06 10.15 12.98
C ARG A 8 -9.49 8.85 12.46
N LEU A 9 -8.89 8.88 11.26
CA LEU A 9 -8.41 7.65 10.61
C LEU A 9 -7.19 7.10 11.33
N LEU A 10 -7.27 5.84 11.75
CA LEU A 10 -6.13 5.12 12.32
C LEU A 10 -5.38 4.36 11.22
N VAL A 11 -4.08 4.16 11.42
CA VAL A 11 -3.25 3.36 10.51
C VAL A 11 -3.83 1.96 10.35
N SER A 12 -4.26 1.32 11.45
CA SER A 12 -4.87 -0.02 11.41
C SER A 12 -6.14 -0.06 10.58
N THR A 13 -6.96 0.99 10.64
CA THR A 13 -8.20 1.08 9.86
C THR A 13 -7.89 1.21 8.37
N LEU A 14 -6.91 2.06 8.02
CA LEU A 14 -6.47 2.23 6.64
C LEU A 14 -5.93 0.91 6.08
N ALA A 15 -5.08 0.22 6.83
CA ALA A 15 -4.50 -1.05 6.42
C ALA A 15 -5.57 -2.14 6.23
N ALA A 16 -6.57 -2.18 7.13
CA ALA A 16 -7.67 -3.14 7.04
C ALA A 16 -8.53 -2.89 5.79
N ARG A 17 -8.83 -1.65 5.50
CA ARG A 17 -9.59 -1.28 4.28
C ARG A 17 -8.83 -1.64 3.01
N PHE A 18 -7.54 -1.38 3.00
CA PHE A 18 -6.70 -1.72 1.86
C PHE A 18 -6.68 -3.23 1.62
N LYS A 19 -6.52 -4.01 2.67
CA LYS A 19 -6.50 -5.47 2.58
C LYS A 19 -7.85 -6.02 2.07
N GLU A 20 -8.93 -5.49 2.59
CA GLU A 20 -10.27 -5.89 2.16
C GLU A 20 -10.51 -5.58 0.69
N GLU A 21 -10.07 -4.41 0.23
CA GLU A 21 -10.30 -3.96 -1.14
C GLU A 21 -9.37 -4.63 -2.16
N PHE A 22 -8.10 -4.79 -1.83
CA PHE A 22 -7.08 -5.22 -2.80
C PHE A 22 -6.36 -6.52 -2.43
N GLY A 23 -6.54 -7.04 -1.22
CA GLY A 23 -5.94 -8.30 -0.82
C GLY A 23 -4.46 -8.25 -0.49
N GLY A 24 -3.88 -7.05 -0.36
CA GLY A 24 -2.49 -6.86 0.02
C GLY A 24 -2.35 -6.22 1.38
N THR A 25 -1.11 -6.09 1.86
CA THR A 25 -0.80 -5.43 3.11
C THR A 25 -0.28 -4.03 2.84
N LEU A 26 -0.85 -3.03 3.51
CA LEU A 26 -0.36 -1.66 3.45
C LEU A 26 0.52 -1.40 4.67
N ARG A 27 1.80 -1.12 4.42
CA ARG A 27 2.75 -0.72 5.46
C ARG A 27 2.81 0.80 5.49
N VAL A 28 2.57 1.38 6.65
CA VAL A 28 2.61 2.84 6.85
C VAL A 28 3.80 3.20 7.71
N TYR A 29 4.52 4.25 7.34
CA TYR A 29 5.76 4.65 7.99
C TYR A 29 5.69 6.05 8.58
N ASN A 30 6.34 6.23 9.72
CA ASN A 30 6.68 7.52 10.28
C ASN A 30 8.19 7.69 10.10
N GLY A 31 8.59 8.42 9.05
CA GLY A 31 9.99 8.46 8.65
C GLY A 31 10.46 7.07 8.20
N ARG A 32 11.40 6.48 8.94
CA ARG A 32 11.91 5.14 8.66
C ARG A 32 11.27 4.06 9.53
N THR A 33 10.46 4.45 10.50
CA THR A 33 9.85 3.52 11.45
C THR A 33 8.48 3.09 10.96
N ARG A 34 8.27 1.77 10.88
CA ARG A 34 6.96 1.24 10.54
C ARG A 34 5.98 1.45 11.69
N CYS A 35 4.82 2.01 11.39
CA CYS A 35 3.75 2.21 12.36
C CYS A 35 3.12 0.89 12.78
N ASP A 36 2.71 0.80 14.06
CA ASP A 36 2.12 -0.43 14.60
C ASP A 36 0.60 -0.51 14.39
N GLY A 37 -0.03 0.54 13.90
CA GLY A 37 -1.46 0.58 13.65
C GLY A 37 -2.25 1.45 14.62
N SER A 38 -1.71 1.78 15.77
CA SER A 38 -2.40 2.60 16.78
C SER A 38 -2.34 4.10 16.49
N GLU A 39 -1.44 4.51 15.61
CA GLU A 39 -1.26 5.92 15.27
C GLU A 39 -2.41 6.43 14.43
N LYS A 40 -2.71 7.72 14.59
CA LYS A 40 -3.63 8.41 13.71
C LYS A 40 -2.90 8.82 12.43
N VAL A 41 -3.51 8.57 11.28
CA VAL A 41 -2.93 8.95 10.00
C VAL A 41 -2.67 10.45 9.93
N SER A 42 -3.54 11.25 10.54
CA SER A 42 -3.39 12.72 10.57
C SER A 42 -2.08 13.19 11.19
N SER A 43 -1.48 12.42 12.09
CA SER A 43 -0.19 12.77 12.70
C SER A 43 1.00 12.50 11.76
N LEU A 44 0.78 11.78 10.67
CA LEU A 44 1.81 11.33 9.73
C LEU A 44 1.78 12.08 8.40
N VAL A 45 0.73 12.88 8.16
CA VAL A 45 0.51 13.54 6.88
C VAL A 45 0.72 15.04 6.99
N SER A 46 1.03 15.69 5.86
CA SER A 46 1.14 17.15 5.76
C SER A 46 -0.15 17.79 5.24
N ALA A 47 -1.10 17.00 4.76
CA ALA A 47 -2.37 17.47 4.23
C ALA A 47 -3.45 16.44 4.52
N VAL A 48 -4.70 16.89 4.59
CA VAL A 48 -5.86 16.01 4.76
C VAL A 48 -6.75 16.16 3.53
N GLY A 49 -7.64 15.19 3.33
CA GLY A 49 -8.54 15.20 2.19
C GLY A 49 -8.98 13.81 1.81
N GLU A 50 -9.56 13.69 0.63
CA GLU A 50 -10.07 12.44 0.10
C GLU A 50 -9.20 11.96 -1.05
N TYR A 51 -8.91 10.66 -1.04
CA TYR A 51 -8.14 10.02 -2.10
C TYR A 51 -8.94 8.86 -2.69
N THR A 52 -9.06 8.84 -4.01
CA THR A 52 -9.74 7.75 -4.72
C THR A 52 -8.79 7.12 -5.72
N CYS A 53 -8.73 5.80 -5.73
CA CYS A 53 -7.99 5.05 -6.74
C CYS A 53 -8.75 3.81 -7.17
N ARG A 54 -8.46 3.36 -8.39
CA ARG A 54 -9.03 2.15 -8.95
C ARG A 54 -8.03 0.99 -8.83
N ALA A 55 -8.55 -0.23 -8.95
CA ALA A 55 -7.74 -1.44 -8.85
C ALA A 55 -6.69 -1.57 -9.97
N ASN A 56 -6.88 -0.88 -11.10
CA ASN A 56 -5.93 -0.89 -12.21
C ASN A 56 -4.76 0.09 -12.04
N LYS A 57 -4.72 0.85 -10.93
CA LYS A 57 -3.59 1.71 -10.62
C LYS A 57 -2.40 0.83 -10.21
N THR A 58 -1.18 1.17 -10.66
CA THR A 58 0.01 0.43 -10.26
C THR A 58 0.39 0.71 -8.81
N VAL A 59 1.07 -0.23 -8.18
CA VAL A 59 1.58 -0.09 -6.81
C VAL A 59 2.47 1.16 -6.69
N GLY A 60 3.39 1.34 -7.64
CA GLY A 60 4.28 2.50 -7.62
C GLY A 60 3.54 3.83 -7.71
N SER A 61 2.54 3.93 -8.57
CA SER A 61 1.72 5.14 -8.70
C SER A 61 0.91 5.41 -7.43
N PHE A 62 0.35 4.37 -6.82
CA PHE A 62 -0.41 4.49 -5.58
C PHE A 62 0.47 5.06 -4.46
N GLU A 63 1.67 4.51 -4.28
CA GLU A 63 2.61 4.98 -3.26
C GLU A 63 3.04 6.43 -3.51
N LYS A 64 3.30 6.78 -4.77
CA LYS A 64 3.65 8.14 -5.16
C LYS A 64 2.52 9.13 -4.90
N ASP A 65 1.29 8.75 -5.22
CA ASP A 65 0.12 9.62 -5.02
C ASP A 65 -0.04 9.98 -3.55
N LEU A 66 0.04 8.99 -2.65
CA LEU A 66 -0.11 9.24 -1.22
C LEU A 66 1.01 10.15 -0.69
N LYS A 67 2.23 9.96 -1.18
CA LYS A 67 3.35 10.81 -0.79
C LYS A 67 3.18 12.24 -1.32
N ALA A 68 2.80 12.38 -2.60
CA ALA A 68 2.68 13.69 -3.24
C ALA A 68 1.48 14.49 -2.71
N GLN A 69 0.34 13.82 -2.49
CA GLN A 69 -0.89 14.51 -2.10
C GLN A 69 -1.00 14.75 -0.60
N PHE A 70 -0.48 13.85 0.22
CA PHE A 70 -0.67 13.92 1.67
C PHE A 70 0.63 13.89 2.47
N GLY A 71 1.76 13.63 1.84
CA GLY A 71 3.01 13.43 2.55
C GLY A 71 3.08 12.10 3.30
N LEU A 72 2.21 11.14 2.97
CA LEU A 72 2.13 9.85 3.64
C LEU A 72 3.07 8.84 3.00
N SER A 73 3.98 8.29 3.80
CA SER A 73 4.94 7.28 3.35
C SER A 73 4.36 5.89 3.56
N VAL A 74 4.15 5.16 2.47
CA VAL A 74 3.59 3.80 2.50
C VAL A 74 4.38 2.87 1.61
N GLN A 75 4.29 1.57 1.90
CA GLN A 75 4.74 0.50 1.01
C GLN A 75 3.66 -0.54 0.92
N VAL A 76 3.48 -1.11 -0.26
CA VAL A 76 2.50 -2.18 -0.48
C VAL A 76 3.24 -3.51 -0.45
N ALA A 77 2.73 -4.46 0.34
CA ALA A 77 3.32 -5.78 0.50
C ALA A 77 2.31 -6.86 0.12
N SER A 78 2.78 -8.11 0.05
CA SER A 78 1.94 -9.28 -0.19
C SER A 78 0.88 -9.45 0.92
N ALA A 79 -0.11 -10.33 0.67
CA ALA A 79 -1.20 -10.55 1.62
C ALA A 79 -0.71 -11.02 2.98
N ASP A 80 0.37 -11.80 3.02
CA ASP A 80 0.98 -12.29 4.27
C ASP A 80 2.05 -11.34 4.83
N ASP A 81 2.19 -10.15 4.24
CA ASP A 81 3.18 -9.14 4.64
C ASP A 81 4.63 -9.64 4.58
N PHE A 82 4.89 -10.63 3.75
CA PHE A 82 6.19 -11.31 3.68
C PHE A 82 7.18 -10.62 2.76
N VAL A 83 6.71 -10.15 1.60
CA VAL A 83 7.53 -9.46 0.58
C VAL A 83 6.84 -8.20 0.11
N LEU A 84 7.63 -7.22 -0.36
CA LEU A 84 7.09 -6.02 -0.99
C LEU A 84 6.55 -6.37 -2.37
N ALA A 85 5.43 -5.74 -2.74
CA ALA A 85 4.88 -5.83 -4.08
C ALA A 85 5.77 -5.07 -5.07
N LEU A 86 5.69 -5.45 -6.34
CA LEU A 86 6.42 -4.77 -7.40
C LEU A 86 5.69 -3.48 -7.81
N ASP A 87 6.44 -2.44 -8.09
CA ASP A 87 5.87 -1.14 -8.49
C ASP A 87 5.06 -1.24 -9.79
N GLU A 88 5.42 -2.16 -10.66
CA GLU A 88 4.79 -2.35 -11.97
C GLU A 88 3.47 -3.12 -11.89
N MET A 89 3.19 -3.80 -10.78
CA MET A 89 1.94 -4.52 -10.57
C MET A 89 0.80 -3.56 -10.33
N THR A 90 -0.40 -3.90 -10.81
CA THR A 90 -1.59 -3.17 -10.40
C THR A 90 -2.08 -3.68 -9.03
N LEU A 91 -2.86 -2.85 -8.35
CA LEU A 91 -3.42 -3.23 -7.05
C LEU A 91 -4.31 -4.47 -7.15
N ALA A 92 -5.00 -4.66 -8.28
CA ALA A 92 -5.84 -5.84 -8.52
C ALA A 92 -5.05 -7.14 -8.58
N LYS A 93 -3.75 -7.07 -8.84
CA LYS A 93 -2.90 -8.26 -9.00
C LYS A 93 -2.14 -8.67 -7.75
N LEU A 94 -2.31 -7.93 -6.64
CA LEU A 94 -1.63 -8.27 -5.38
C LEU A 94 -1.87 -9.73 -4.94
N PRO A 95 -3.08 -10.32 -5.09
CA PRO A 95 -3.29 -11.72 -4.71
C PRO A 95 -2.48 -12.73 -5.52
N GLU A 96 -1.87 -12.34 -6.64
CA GLU A 96 -0.99 -13.23 -7.43
C GLU A 96 0.35 -13.49 -6.73
N ILE A 97 0.71 -12.68 -5.74
CA ILE A 97 1.95 -12.92 -4.98
C ILE A 97 1.72 -14.13 -4.08
N PRO A 98 2.49 -15.22 -4.23
CA PRO A 98 2.26 -16.41 -3.44
C PRO A 98 2.62 -16.18 -1.97
N LYS A 99 2.04 -17.02 -1.11
CA LYS A 99 2.37 -17.03 0.31
C LYS A 99 3.83 -17.44 0.48
N ASN A 100 4.55 -16.76 1.36
CA ASN A 100 5.99 -16.98 1.58
C ASN A 100 6.79 -16.90 0.28
N ALA A 101 6.48 -15.90 -0.56
CA ALA A 101 7.09 -15.74 -1.87
C ALA A 101 8.61 -15.70 -1.78
N THR A 102 9.28 -16.43 -2.69
CA THR A 102 10.73 -16.46 -2.78
C THR A 102 11.23 -15.40 -3.75
N LYS A 103 12.55 -15.19 -3.79
CA LYS A 103 13.18 -14.33 -4.80
C LYS A 103 12.83 -14.79 -6.21
N ALA A 104 12.80 -16.12 -6.45
CA ALA A 104 12.45 -16.67 -7.75
C ALA A 104 11.00 -16.35 -8.12
N ASP A 105 10.07 -16.45 -7.15
CA ASP A 105 8.67 -16.10 -7.36
C ASP A 105 8.55 -14.64 -7.78
N MET A 106 9.23 -13.75 -7.07
CA MET A 106 9.16 -12.30 -7.36
C MET A 106 9.84 -11.96 -8.68
N ALA A 107 10.92 -12.65 -9.04
CA ALA A 107 11.58 -12.48 -10.33
C ALA A 107 10.67 -12.89 -11.49
N ALA A 108 9.91 -13.97 -11.33
CA ALA A 108 8.94 -14.41 -12.33
C ALA A 108 7.82 -13.37 -12.52
N LEU A 109 7.30 -12.82 -11.43
CA LEU A 109 6.29 -11.76 -11.49
C LEU A 109 6.85 -10.50 -12.14
N LYS A 110 8.09 -10.15 -11.83
CA LYS A 110 8.73 -8.97 -12.41
C LYS A 110 8.85 -9.11 -13.93
N SER A 111 9.23 -10.30 -14.42
CA SER A 111 9.28 -10.56 -15.86
C SER A 111 7.90 -10.46 -16.50
N LYS A 112 6.84 -10.89 -15.80
CA LYS A 112 5.47 -10.82 -16.28
C LYS A 112 4.96 -9.39 -16.42
N TYR A 113 5.30 -8.51 -15.49
CA TYR A 113 4.77 -7.13 -15.43
C TYR A 113 5.73 -6.08 -15.98
N ALA A 114 7.02 -6.38 -16.08
CA ALA A 114 7.98 -5.46 -16.70
C ALA A 114 7.74 -5.40 -18.20
N LYS A 115 7.85 -4.19 -18.74
CA LYS A 115 7.74 -3.97 -20.19
C LYS A 115 9.02 -3.36 -20.72
#